data_90e4ef38f026aa70eabdbd34c6393606
#
_entry.id   90e4ef38f026aa70eabdbd34c6393606
#
_cell.length_a   1.000
_cell.length_b   1.000
_cell.length_c   1.000
_cell.angle_alpha   90.00
_cell.angle_beta   90.00
_cell.angle_gamma   90.00
#
_symmetry.space_group_name_H-M   'P 1'
#
loop_
_entity.id
_entity.type
_entity.pdbx_description
1 polymer ?
#
loop_
_entity_poly.entity_id
_entity_poly.type
_entity_poly.pdbx_seq_one_letter_code
_entity_poly.pdbx_strand_id
1 'polypeptide(L)'
;IIFDMMGVTSEYRLALFKNRLAPIQISWCGFCNTTGIDQMDYLIADKNVIKSNEEDLYSEKIIYLSNIWNCHVGFKQEKSEYPPPYKNNNYITFGSFNNFKKINDEVINTWSTILKKVKNSKLILKSSSKASSSLLLKKFESNNVLSSIKLLPFKKNFKNHLIEYTNIDLALDTFPYNGVTTSFEAIWMGVPVLTIKGYNFNSRCGESINKNLKM
;
A
#
# COMPACT_ATOMS: atom_id res chain seq x y z
N ILE A 1 4.30 -16.11 -24.59
CA ILE A 1 3.82 -15.02 -23.72
C ILE A 1 4.85 -14.80 -22.63
N ILE A 2 5.17 -13.55 -22.34
CA ILE A 2 6.04 -13.16 -21.22
C ILE A 2 5.31 -12.14 -20.35
N PHE A 3 5.51 -12.25 -19.02
CA PHE A 3 4.95 -11.33 -18.05
C PHE A 3 6.04 -10.48 -17.39
N ASP A 4 5.82 -9.18 -17.34
CA ASP A 4 6.53 -8.31 -16.41
C ASP A 4 5.76 -8.25 -15.09
N MET A 5 6.37 -8.78 -14.03
CA MET A 5 5.79 -8.84 -12.69
C MET A 5 6.36 -7.76 -11.75
N MET A 6 7.19 -6.85 -12.25
CA MET A 6 7.93 -5.90 -11.42
C MET A 6 7.77 -4.45 -11.83
N GLY A 7 7.57 -4.18 -13.13
CA GLY A 7 7.48 -2.83 -13.67
C GLY A 7 8.67 -1.97 -13.28
N VAL A 8 8.42 -0.70 -13.01
CA VAL A 8 9.46 0.27 -12.59
C VAL A 8 10.03 0.02 -11.19
N THR A 9 9.50 -0.97 -10.45
CA THR A 9 10.00 -1.29 -9.11
C THR A 9 11.28 -2.13 -9.16
N SER A 10 11.63 -2.71 -10.32
CA SER A 10 12.85 -3.51 -10.53
C SER A 10 13.82 -2.76 -11.40
N GLU A 11 14.35 -1.64 -10.98
CA GLU A 11 15.37 -0.88 -11.68
C GLU A 11 15.48 -1.27 -13.18
N TYR A 12 16.23 -1.31 -13.97
CA TYR A 12 16.34 -1.44 -15.43
C TYR A 12 15.58 -2.61 -16.11
N ARG A 13 14.90 -3.51 -15.41
CA ARG A 13 14.25 -4.68 -16.05
C ARG A 13 13.15 -4.29 -17.02
N LEU A 14 12.34 -3.29 -16.68
CA LEU A 14 11.28 -2.81 -17.55
C LEU A 14 11.81 -2.39 -18.93
N ALA A 15 13.03 -1.83 -18.99
CA ALA A 15 13.66 -1.42 -20.25
C ALA A 15 13.91 -2.61 -21.22
N LEU A 16 14.01 -3.83 -20.74
CA LEU A 16 14.18 -5.01 -21.60
C LEU A 16 12.94 -5.23 -22.48
N PHE A 17 11.76 -4.87 -21.98
CA PHE A 17 10.48 -5.05 -22.69
C PHE A 17 10.30 -4.07 -23.85
N LYS A 18 11.17 -3.04 -24.01
CA LYS A 18 11.26 -2.24 -25.24
C LYS A 18 11.68 -3.08 -26.45
N ASN A 19 12.35 -4.19 -26.22
CA ASN A 19 12.61 -5.20 -27.23
C ASN A 19 11.43 -6.19 -27.22
N ARG A 20 11.01 -6.64 -28.39
CA ARG A 20 9.96 -7.67 -28.50
C ARG A 20 10.56 -9.03 -28.11
N LEU A 21 10.54 -9.34 -26.81
CA LEU A 21 11.09 -10.58 -26.23
C LEU A 21 10.21 -11.80 -26.50
N ALA A 22 8.91 -11.57 -26.71
CA ALA A 22 7.93 -12.61 -27.01
C ALA A 22 6.81 -12.04 -27.89
N PRO A 23 6.04 -12.90 -28.62
CA PRO A 23 4.89 -12.45 -29.40
C PRO A 23 3.84 -11.69 -28.60
N ILE A 24 3.70 -11.96 -27.31
CA ILE A 24 2.80 -11.26 -26.39
C ILE A 24 3.56 -10.90 -25.10
N GLN A 25 3.52 -9.63 -24.75
CA GLN A 25 4.12 -9.08 -23.51
C GLN A 25 3.03 -8.46 -22.64
N ILE A 26 3.00 -8.82 -21.35
CA ILE A 26 1.93 -8.45 -20.42
C ILE A 26 2.55 -7.86 -19.15
N SER A 27 2.07 -6.71 -18.71
CA SER A 27 2.38 -6.14 -17.39
C SER A 27 1.35 -6.59 -16.36
N TRP A 28 1.81 -7.06 -15.20
CA TRP A 28 0.95 -7.51 -14.10
C TRP A 28 1.62 -7.38 -12.74
N CYS A 29 0.86 -7.06 -11.72
CA CYS A 29 1.19 -7.04 -10.28
C CYS A 29 2.20 -5.99 -9.81
N GLY A 30 3.41 -5.94 -10.35
CA GLY A 30 4.56 -5.26 -9.71
C GLY A 30 4.45 -3.76 -9.64
N PHE A 31 3.95 -3.13 -10.70
CA PHE A 31 3.70 -1.69 -10.75
C PHE A 31 2.28 -1.43 -11.26
N CYS A 32 1.52 -0.72 -10.46
CA CYS A 32 0.09 -0.54 -10.70
C CYS A 32 -0.17 0.72 -11.54
N ASN A 33 0.31 0.76 -12.75
CA ASN A 33 0.01 1.82 -13.74
C ASN A 33 0.49 1.40 -15.13
N THR A 34 0.26 2.25 -16.17
CA THR A 34 0.84 2.05 -17.51
C THR A 34 2.35 1.98 -17.47
N THR A 35 2.94 1.16 -18.31
CA THR A 35 4.40 1.09 -18.48
C THR A 35 4.93 2.17 -19.41
N GLY A 36 4.09 2.72 -20.29
CA GLY A 36 4.49 3.66 -21.35
C GLY A 36 5.42 3.02 -22.39
N ILE A 37 5.36 1.71 -22.57
CA ILE A 37 6.19 0.97 -23.53
C ILE A 37 5.31 0.43 -24.67
N ASP A 38 5.55 0.87 -25.89
CA ASP A 38 4.78 0.47 -27.07
C ASP A 38 4.77 -1.04 -27.33
N GLN A 39 5.82 -1.73 -26.89
CA GLN A 39 5.94 -3.19 -27.04
C GLN A 39 5.25 -3.99 -25.92
N MET A 40 4.67 -3.32 -24.92
CA MET A 40 3.84 -3.96 -23.90
C MET A 40 2.40 -4.03 -24.43
N ASP A 41 1.90 -5.23 -24.71
CA ASP A 41 0.60 -5.40 -25.37
C ASP A 41 -0.58 -5.24 -24.41
N TYR A 42 -0.43 -5.75 -23.18
CA TYR A 42 -1.53 -5.81 -22.23
C TYR A 42 -1.09 -5.42 -20.80
N LEU A 43 -2.05 -4.82 -20.08
CA LEU A 43 -1.98 -4.59 -18.64
C LEU A 43 -3.15 -5.31 -17.96
N ILE A 44 -2.87 -6.14 -16.96
CA ILE A 44 -3.91 -6.80 -16.17
C ILE A 44 -4.39 -5.88 -15.04
N ALA A 45 -5.70 -5.66 -14.99
CA ALA A 45 -6.37 -4.78 -14.02
C ALA A 45 -7.71 -5.37 -13.56
N ASP A 46 -8.44 -4.63 -12.75
CA ASP A 46 -9.87 -4.81 -12.49
C ASP A 46 -10.63 -3.48 -12.65
N LYS A 47 -11.96 -3.56 -12.67
CA LYS A 47 -12.84 -2.40 -12.89
C LYS A 47 -12.84 -1.37 -11.74
N ASN A 48 -12.26 -1.69 -10.59
CA ASN A 48 -12.12 -0.74 -9.49
C ASN A 48 -10.89 0.15 -9.68
N VAL A 49 -9.79 -0.42 -10.21
CA VAL A 49 -8.51 0.31 -10.39
C VAL A 49 -8.43 1.07 -11.71
N ILE A 50 -9.00 0.54 -12.81
CA ILE A 50 -9.12 1.22 -14.10
C ILE A 50 -10.59 1.22 -14.51
N LYS A 51 -11.14 2.40 -14.82
CA LYS A 51 -12.51 2.52 -15.35
C LYS A 51 -12.50 2.36 -16.85
N SER A 52 -13.59 1.83 -17.44
CA SER A 52 -13.67 1.59 -18.88
C SER A 52 -13.50 2.87 -19.73
N ASN A 53 -13.84 4.03 -19.18
CA ASN A 53 -13.65 5.32 -19.84
C ASN A 53 -12.25 5.93 -19.63
N GLU A 54 -11.33 5.20 -19.04
CA GLU A 54 -9.96 5.63 -18.75
C GLU A 54 -8.92 4.79 -19.51
N GLU A 55 -9.35 3.82 -20.32
CA GLU A 55 -8.48 2.89 -21.04
C GLU A 55 -7.50 3.64 -21.97
N ASP A 56 -7.95 4.71 -22.60
CA ASP A 56 -7.13 5.55 -23.49
C ASP A 56 -5.96 6.27 -22.78
N LEU A 57 -5.94 6.27 -21.43
CA LEU A 57 -4.82 6.81 -20.64
C LEU A 57 -3.66 5.82 -20.47
N TYR A 58 -3.82 4.61 -20.97
CA TYR A 58 -2.84 3.53 -20.88
C TYR A 58 -2.30 3.18 -22.26
N SER A 59 -1.01 2.91 -22.37
CA SER A 59 -0.39 2.46 -23.62
C SER A 59 -0.74 1.01 -23.96
N GLU A 60 -1.08 0.23 -22.96
CA GLU A 60 -1.44 -1.18 -23.07
C GLU A 60 -2.95 -1.36 -23.23
N LYS A 61 -3.37 -2.44 -23.89
CA LYS A 61 -4.77 -2.90 -23.84
C LYS A 61 -5.06 -3.50 -22.46
N ILE A 62 -6.21 -3.13 -21.88
CA ILE A 62 -6.55 -3.59 -20.54
C ILE A 62 -7.23 -4.96 -20.57
N ILE A 63 -6.71 -5.90 -19.78
CA ILE A 63 -7.35 -7.17 -19.47
C ILE A 63 -7.97 -7.06 -18.08
N TYR A 64 -9.29 -7.05 -18.01
CA TYR A 64 -10.00 -6.99 -16.74
C TYR A 64 -10.20 -8.38 -16.15
N LEU A 65 -9.68 -8.59 -14.92
CA LEU A 65 -10.07 -9.73 -14.13
C LEU A 65 -11.47 -9.51 -13.52
N SER A 66 -12.18 -10.60 -13.28
CA SER A 66 -13.56 -10.55 -12.76
C SER A 66 -13.66 -10.00 -11.34
N ASN A 67 -12.61 -10.18 -10.54
CA ASN A 67 -12.53 -9.73 -9.17
C ASN A 67 -11.39 -8.72 -9.01
N ILE A 68 -10.40 -9.04 -8.18
CA ILE A 68 -9.25 -8.18 -7.91
C ILE A 68 -8.13 -8.42 -8.92
N TRP A 69 -7.43 -7.37 -9.33
CA TRP A 69 -6.29 -7.46 -10.26
C TRP A 69 -5.09 -8.24 -9.68
N ASN A 70 -4.98 -8.28 -8.37
CA ASN A 70 -3.86 -8.90 -7.66
C ASN A 70 -4.24 -10.29 -7.16
N CYS A 71 -3.29 -11.21 -7.19
CA CYS A 71 -3.46 -12.55 -6.63
C CYS A 71 -2.57 -12.68 -5.39
N HIS A 72 -3.19 -12.93 -4.23
CA HIS A 72 -2.49 -13.14 -2.99
C HIS A 72 -2.84 -14.50 -2.40
N VAL A 73 -1.83 -15.36 -2.20
CA VAL A 73 -2.01 -16.74 -1.68
C VAL A 73 -2.08 -16.81 -0.16
N GLY A 74 -2.06 -15.67 0.52
CA GLY A 74 -1.97 -15.60 1.98
C GLY A 74 -0.53 -15.70 2.49
N PHE A 75 -0.40 -15.66 3.80
CA PHE A 75 0.88 -15.79 4.49
C PHE A 75 0.91 -17.10 5.28
N LYS A 76 2.13 -17.68 5.48
CA LYS A 76 2.31 -18.88 6.31
C LYS A 76 2.04 -18.62 7.80
N GLN A 77 1.99 -17.35 8.21
CA GLN A 77 1.65 -16.96 9.57
C GLN A 77 0.16 -17.21 9.80
N GLU A 78 -0.18 -17.85 10.92
CA GLU A 78 -1.56 -17.99 11.36
C GLU A 78 -2.21 -16.62 11.59
N LYS A 79 -3.51 -16.57 11.33
CA LYS A 79 -4.31 -15.36 11.59
C LYS A 79 -4.18 -14.97 13.06
N SER A 80 -4.15 -13.69 13.31
CA SER A 80 -4.13 -13.18 14.68
C SER A 80 -5.52 -13.34 15.32
N GLU A 81 -5.58 -14.04 16.45
CA GLU A 81 -6.77 -14.08 17.32
C GLU A 81 -6.68 -13.02 18.43
N TYR A 82 -5.67 -12.14 18.39
CA TYR A 82 -5.49 -11.11 19.40
C TYR A 82 -6.62 -10.07 19.31
N PRO A 83 -7.19 -9.69 20.46
CA PRO A 83 -8.17 -8.61 20.48
C PRO A 83 -7.52 -7.30 20.04
N PRO A 84 -8.28 -6.39 19.40
CA PRO A 84 -7.74 -5.09 19.01
C PRO A 84 -7.19 -4.34 20.23
N PRO A 85 -6.03 -3.64 20.08
CA PRO A 85 -5.33 -2.98 21.19
C PRO A 85 -6.19 -2.02 22.00
N TYR A 86 -7.17 -1.34 21.37
CA TYR A 86 -8.03 -0.37 22.05
C TYR A 86 -8.79 -0.96 23.24
N LYS A 87 -9.10 -2.25 23.21
CA LYS A 87 -9.79 -2.94 24.32
C LYS A 87 -8.98 -2.91 25.63
N ASN A 88 -7.66 -2.88 25.50
CA ASN A 88 -6.75 -2.86 26.65
C ASN A 88 -6.20 -1.44 26.92
N ASN A 89 -6.04 -0.64 25.87
CA ASN A 89 -5.37 0.65 25.93
C ASN A 89 -6.30 1.82 26.23
N ASN A 90 -7.61 1.68 25.99
CA ASN A 90 -8.61 2.75 26.04
C ASN A 90 -8.31 3.94 25.11
N TYR A 91 -7.52 3.73 24.07
CA TYR A 91 -7.27 4.68 22.97
C TYR A 91 -7.02 3.93 21.66
N ILE A 92 -7.27 4.61 20.55
CA ILE A 92 -7.05 4.04 19.22
C ILE A 92 -5.57 4.11 18.83
N THR A 93 -5.05 3.02 18.34
CA THR A 93 -3.71 2.93 17.75
C THR A 93 -3.84 2.78 16.24
N PHE A 94 -3.49 3.84 15.52
CA PHE A 94 -3.32 3.79 14.08
C PHE A 94 -1.96 3.20 13.72
N GLY A 95 -1.82 2.68 12.49
CA GLY A 95 -0.53 2.23 12.01
C GLY A 95 -0.38 2.34 10.51
N SER A 96 0.87 2.52 10.05
CA SER A 96 1.21 2.39 8.65
C SER A 96 2.61 1.81 8.49
N PHE A 97 2.70 0.64 7.85
CA PHE A 97 3.98 -0.02 7.59
C PHE A 97 4.42 0.14 6.14
N ASN A 98 3.82 1.10 5.46
CA ASN A 98 4.23 1.50 4.11
C ASN A 98 5.65 2.06 4.07
N ASN A 99 6.28 1.96 2.90
CA ASN A 99 7.58 2.58 2.66
C ASN A 99 7.48 4.10 2.86
N PHE A 100 8.41 4.69 3.60
CA PHE A 100 8.45 6.13 3.90
C PHE A 100 8.49 7.03 2.64
N LYS A 101 8.98 6.53 1.51
CA LYS A 101 8.90 7.25 0.23
C LYS A 101 7.47 7.54 -0.24
N LYS A 102 6.48 6.79 0.27
CA LYS A 102 5.06 7.04 -0.01
C LYS A 102 4.41 8.04 0.96
N ILE A 103 5.09 8.39 2.05
CA ILE A 103 4.58 9.30 3.09
C ILE A 103 5.01 10.73 2.72
N ASN A 104 4.22 11.37 1.87
CA ASN A 104 4.40 12.76 1.45
C ASN A 104 3.80 13.75 2.46
N ASP A 105 3.93 15.04 2.20
CA ASP A 105 3.44 16.09 3.11
C ASP A 105 1.93 16.09 3.27
N GLU A 106 1.19 15.75 2.24
CA GLU A 106 -0.28 15.67 2.29
C GLU A 106 -0.73 14.52 3.21
N VAL A 107 -0.07 13.35 3.12
CA VAL A 107 -0.28 12.22 4.01
C VAL A 107 0.01 12.61 5.46
N ILE A 108 1.14 13.28 5.71
CA ILE A 108 1.54 13.72 7.06
C ILE A 108 0.51 14.69 7.63
N ASN A 109 0.07 15.67 6.86
CA ASN A 109 -0.91 16.67 7.29
C ASN A 109 -2.27 16.03 7.60
N THR A 110 -2.71 15.09 6.76
CA THR A 110 -3.95 14.34 6.96
C THR A 110 -3.87 13.49 8.23
N TRP A 111 -2.80 12.70 8.40
CA TRP A 111 -2.64 11.87 9.59
C TRP A 111 -2.49 12.72 10.86
N SER A 112 -1.79 13.86 10.78
CA SER A 112 -1.71 14.81 11.89
C SER A 112 -3.08 15.36 12.29
N THR A 113 -3.94 15.61 11.31
CA THR A 113 -5.31 16.05 11.55
C THR A 113 -6.15 14.96 12.23
N ILE A 114 -5.99 13.70 11.81
CA ILE A 114 -6.63 12.55 12.45
C ILE A 114 -6.20 12.45 13.92
N LEU A 115 -4.89 12.51 14.20
CA LEU A 115 -4.35 12.42 15.55
C LEU A 115 -4.84 13.55 16.47
N LYS A 116 -5.03 14.77 15.95
CA LYS A 116 -5.59 15.90 16.70
C LYS A 116 -7.08 15.71 17.00
N LYS A 117 -7.84 15.11 16.07
CA LYS A 117 -9.29 14.89 16.22
C LYS A 117 -9.62 13.68 17.10
N VAL A 118 -8.83 12.62 17.01
CA VAL A 118 -9.01 11.40 17.81
C VAL A 118 -8.14 11.51 19.06
N LYS A 119 -8.73 11.93 20.16
CA LYS A 119 -8.02 12.19 21.43
C LYS A 119 -7.25 10.95 21.90
N ASN A 120 -6.05 11.17 22.43
CA ASN A 120 -5.15 10.16 22.97
C ASN A 120 -4.67 9.10 21.98
N SER A 121 -5.05 9.19 20.71
CA SER A 121 -4.62 8.22 19.69
C SER A 121 -3.12 8.25 19.45
N LYS A 122 -2.59 7.12 18.98
CA LYS A 122 -1.19 6.94 18.61
C LYS A 122 -1.10 6.51 17.14
N LEU A 123 0.02 6.83 16.50
CA LEU A 123 0.35 6.35 15.17
C LEU A 123 1.69 5.60 15.21
N ILE A 124 1.64 4.31 14.87
CA ILE A 124 2.82 3.45 14.76
C ILE A 124 3.29 3.43 13.32
N LEU A 125 4.56 3.79 13.10
CA LEU A 125 5.21 3.75 11.80
C LEU A 125 6.43 2.82 11.85
N LYS A 126 6.81 2.23 10.72
CA LYS A 126 7.95 1.33 10.65
C LYS A 126 9.16 2.03 10.05
N SER A 127 10.20 2.18 10.84
CA SER A 127 11.45 2.83 10.42
C SER A 127 12.13 2.07 9.27
N SER A 128 12.59 2.80 8.26
CA SER A 128 13.42 2.26 7.17
C SER A 128 14.92 2.54 7.37
N SER A 129 15.25 3.74 7.87
CA SER A 129 16.62 4.16 8.21
C SER A 129 16.58 5.28 9.24
N LYS A 130 17.72 5.53 9.93
CA LYS A 130 17.81 6.65 10.87
C LYS A 130 17.57 8.00 10.21
N ALA A 131 18.15 8.24 9.04
CA ALA A 131 18.04 9.52 8.32
C ALA A 131 16.60 9.83 7.88
N SER A 132 15.94 8.88 7.22
CA SER A 132 14.54 9.04 6.80
C SER A 132 13.58 9.14 7.97
N SER A 133 13.86 8.45 9.08
CA SER A 133 13.07 8.53 10.30
C SER A 133 13.18 9.91 10.94
N SER A 134 14.39 10.49 11.03
CA SER A 134 14.60 11.82 11.60
C SER A 134 13.86 12.89 10.80
N LEU A 135 13.93 12.84 9.46
CA LEU A 135 13.22 13.79 8.61
C LEU A 135 11.70 13.69 8.79
N LEU A 136 11.16 12.47 8.83
CA LEU A 136 9.73 12.23 9.03
C LEU A 136 9.25 12.75 10.39
N LEU A 137 9.99 12.47 11.46
CA LEU A 137 9.65 12.94 12.81
C LEU A 137 9.64 14.46 12.92
N LYS A 138 10.58 15.17 12.28
CA LYS A 138 10.58 16.65 12.23
C LYS A 138 9.30 17.20 11.60
N LYS A 139 8.77 16.56 10.55
CA LYS A 139 7.51 16.97 9.93
C LYS A 139 6.30 16.76 10.85
N PHE A 140 6.25 15.67 11.62
CA PHE A 140 5.20 15.48 12.64
C PHE A 140 5.36 16.45 13.82
N GLU A 141 6.60 16.80 14.20
CA GLU A 141 6.90 17.83 15.19
C GLU A 141 6.36 19.20 14.77
N SER A 142 6.61 19.62 13.51
CA SER A 142 6.07 20.85 12.94
C SER A 142 4.54 20.88 12.93
N ASN A 143 3.90 19.73 12.91
CA ASN A 143 2.45 19.58 13.04
C ASN A 143 1.96 19.45 14.50
N ASN A 144 2.84 19.57 15.51
CA ASN A 144 2.52 19.43 16.95
C ASN A 144 1.85 18.09 17.32
N VAL A 145 2.27 16.97 16.72
CA VAL A 145 1.76 15.63 17.02
C VAL A 145 2.84 14.60 17.30
N LEU A 146 4.09 15.03 17.46
CA LEU A 146 5.25 14.14 17.66
C LEU A 146 5.05 13.18 18.84
N SER A 147 4.44 13.62 19.94
CA SER A 147 4.15 12.79 21.11
C SER A 147 3.19 11.62 20.85
N SER A 148 2.47 11.68 19.74
CA SER A 148 1.56 10.61 19.29
C SER A 148 2.22 9.62 18.33
N ILE A 149 3.47 9.85 17.90
CA ILE A 149 4.17 9.01 16.92
C ILE A 149 5.07 8.01 17.63
N LYS A 150 4.96 6.73 17.25
CA LYS A 150 5.86 5.66 17.68
C LYS A 150 6.52 5.04 16.45
N LEU A 151 7.84 4.99 16.43
CA LEU A 151 8.59 4.29 15.39
C LEU A 151 8.97 2.89 15.87
N LEU A 152 8.65 1.87 15.07
CA LEU A 152 9.15 0.52 15.25
C LEU A 152 10.38 0.28 14.37
N PRO A 153 11.38 -0.44 14.89
CA PRO A 153 12.56 -0.81 14.10
C PRO A 153 12.17 -1.79 12.99
N PHE A 154 12.95 -1.77 11.90
CA PHE A 154 12.82 -2.77 10.84
C PHE A 154 13.06 -4.19 11.39
N LYS A 155 12.20 -5.13 11.04
CA LYS A 155 12.33 -6.55 11.40
C LYS A 155 12.75 -7.36 10.18
N LYS A 156 13.91 -8.00 10.23
CA LYS A 156 14.38 -8.91 9.15
C LYS A 156 13.51 -10.17 9.03
N ASN A 157 13.02 -10.68 10.16
CA ASN A 157 12.15 -11.84 10.20
C ASN A 157 10.71 -11.43 9.85
N PHE A 158 10.16 -12.01 8.79
CA PHE A 158 8.83 -11.67 8.27
C PHE A 158 7.71 -12.02 9.25
N LYS A 159 7.82 -13.14 9.98
CA LYS A 159 6.85 -13.50 11.04
C LYS A 159 6.77 -12.41 12.11
N ASN A 160 7.94 -11.94 12.59
CA ASN A 160 8.00 -10.87 13.57
C ASN A 160 7.48 -9.54 13.01
N HIS A 161 7.61 -9.33 11.68
CA HIS A 161 7.00 -8.19 11.02
C HIS A 161 5.48 -8.25 11.05
N LEU A 162 4.89 -9.39 10.72
CA LEU A 162 3.43 -9.56 10.74
C LEU A 162 2.85 -9.40 12.16
N ILE A 163 3.52 -9.93 13.19
CA ILE A 163 3.07 -9.79 14.57
C ILE A 163 2.97 -8.32 14.99
N GLU A 164 3.77 -7.40 14.45
CA GLU A 164 3.65 -5.97 14.79
C GLU A 164 2.28 -5.37 14.44
N TYR A 165 1.52 -5.95 13.49
CA TYR A 165 0.15 -5.52 13.20
C TYR A 165 -0.81 -5.74 14.37
N THR A 166 -0.52 -6.66 15.30
CA THR A 166 -1.35 -6.87 16.51
C THR A 166 -1.34 -5.66 17.47
N ASN A 167 -0.43 -4.70 17.27
CA ASN A 167 -0.37 -3.45 18.02
C ASN A 167 -1.21 -2.33 17.39
N ILE A 168 -1.97 -2.60 16.34
CA ILE A 168 -2.69 -1.61 15.54
C ILE A 168 -4.18 -1.94 15.53
N ASP A 169 -5.04 -0.94 15.74
CA ASP A 169 -6.49 -1.06 15.62
C ASP A 169 -6.97 -0.79 14.19
N LEU A 170 -6.33 0.16 13.50
CA LEU A 170 -6.67 0.59 12.16
C LEU A 170 -5.42 0.98 11.37
N ALA A 171 -5.21 0.36 10.22
CA ALA A 171 -4.12 0.74 9.33
C ALA A 171 -4.51 1.95 8.47
N LEU A 172 -3.64 2.95 8.41
CA LEU A 172 -3.77 4.11 7.54
C LEU A 172 -2.94 3.88 6.27
N ASP A 173 -3.64 3.86 5.13
CA ASP A 173 -2.98 3.74 3.83
C ASP A 173 -2.37 5.06 3.38
N THR A 174 -1.35 4.99 2.55
CA THR A 174 -0.72 6.15 1.91
C THR A 174 -1.46 6.55 0.63
N PHE A 175 -1.36 7.81 0.26
CA PHE A 175 -1.94 8.35 -0.96
C PHE A 175 -1.04 9.47 -1.55
N PRO A 176 -1.10 9.74 -2.86
CA PRO A 176 -1.89 9.06 -3.88
C PRO A 176 -1.39 7.65 -4.22
N TYR A 177 -0.24 7.21 -3.73
CA TYR A 177 0.30 5.87 -3.96
C TYR A 177 -0.06 4.94 -2.81
N ASN A 178 -1.06 4.07 -3.03
CA ASN A 178 -1.54 3.14 -2.01
C ASN A 178 -0.54 2.03 -1.66
N GLY A 179 -0.74 1.43 -0.50
CA GLY A 179 -0.20 0.12 -0.16
C GLY A 179 -0.91 -0.98 -0.95
N VAL A 180 -0.19 -2.06 -1.22
CA VAL A 180 -0.75 -3.30 -1.76
C VAL A 180 -0.38 -4.43 -0.82
N THR A 181 0.88 -4.85 -0.80
CA THR A 181 1.37 -5.90 0.10
C THR A 181 1.10 -5.55 1.57
N THR A 182 1.36 -4.31 1.98
CA THR A 182 1.12 -3.85 3.36
C THR A 182 -0.37 -3.84 3.71
N SER A 183 -1.27 -3.60 2.76
CA SER A 183 -2.70 -3.69 2.98
C SER A 183 -3.14 -5.15 3.15
N PHE A 184 -2.62 -6.07 2.33
CA PHE A 184 -2.87 -7.51 2.51
C PHE A 184 -2.31 -8.02 3.84
N GLU A 185 -1.12 -7.58 4.26
CA GLU A 185 -0.54 -7.93 5.56
C GLU A 185 -1.45 -7.48 6.72
N ALA A 186 -1.91 -6.22 6.70
CA ALA A 186 -2.81 -5.68 7.72
C ALA A 186 -4.10 -6.51 7.81
N ILE A 187 -4.76 -6.71 6.66
CA ILE A 187 -6.03 -7.46 6.58
C ILE A 187 -5.84 -8.92 7.01
N TRP A 188 -4.74 -9.57 6.61
CA TRP A 188 -4.40 -10.94 7.04
C TRP A 188 -4.29 -11.04 8.55
N MET A 189 -3.72 -10.02 9.19
CA MET A 189 -3.58 -9.95 10.64
C MET A 189 -4.84 -9.42 11.35
N GLY A 190 -5.97 -9.27 10.65
CA GLY A 190 -7.24 -8.83 11.21
C GLY A 190 -7.37 -7.33 11.42
N VAL A 191 -6.47 -6.54 10.85
CA VAL A 191 -6.47 -5.07 10.96
C VAL A 191 -7.13 -4.46 9.73
N PRO A 192 -8.25 -3.74 9.86
CA PRO A 192 -8.87 -3.05 8.75
C PRO A 192 -7.99 -1.93 8.21
N VAL A 193 -8.15 -1.61 6.92
CA VAL A 193 -7.34 -0.60 6.23
C VAL A 193 -8.23 0.57 5.80
N LEU A 194 -7.94 1.77 6.30
CA LEU A 194 -8.54 3.00 5.83
C LEU A 194 -7.72 3.55 4.67
N THR A 195 -8.33 3.68 3.50
CA THR A 195 -7.71 4.17 2.28
C THR A 195 -8.49 5.32 1.67
N ILE A 196 -7.82 6.13 0.86
CA ILE A 196 -8.44 7.21 0.08
C ILE A 196 -8.46 6.78 -1.40
N LYS A 197 -9.65 6.83 -2.01
CA LYS A 197 -9.80 6.61 -3.44
C LYS A 197 -9.17 7.77 -4.21
N GLY A 198 -8.28 7.44 -5.14
CA GLY A 198 -7.64 8.40 -6.01
C GLY A 198 -8.13 8.33 -7.47
N TYR A 199 -7.28 8.80 -8.37
CA TYR A 199 -7.63 9.09 -9.77
C TYR A 199 -7.04 8.12 -10.81
N ASN A 200 -6.13 7.22 -10.41
CA ASN A 200 -5.49 6.26 -11.31
C ASN A 200 -5.27 4.91 -10.61
N PHE A 201 -4.72 3.94 -11.31
CA PHE A 201 -4.56 2.58 -10.84
C PHE A 201 -3.89 2.52 -9.45
N ASN A 202 -2.68 3.09 -9.29
CA ASN A 202 -1.92 2.98 -8.05
C ASN A 202 -2.54 3.72 -6.85
N SER A 203 -3.46 4.63 -7.11
CA SER A 203 -4.22 5.38 -6.11
C SER A 203 -5.59 4.79 -5.80
N ARG A 204 -5.95 3.67 -6.45
CA ARG A 204 -7.21 2.93 -6.24
C ARG A 204 -6.97 1.48 -5.79
N CYS A 205 -5.73 1.10 -5.55
CA CYS A 205 -5.42 -0.25 -5.08
C CYS A 205 -6.15 -0.60 -3.77
N GLY A 206 -6.16 0.33 -2.82
CA GLY A 206 -6.88 0.16 -1.56
C GLY A 206 -8.40 0.09 -1.75
N GLU A 207 -8.97 0.90 -2.67
CA GLU A 207 -10.40 0.81 -3.03
C GLU A 207 -10.75 -0.58 -3.55
N SER A 208 -9.96 -1.12 -4.48
CA SER A 208 -10.22 -2.45 -5.04
C SER A 208 -10.12 -3.55 -4.00
N ILE A 209 -9.09 -3.51 -3.14
CA ILE A 209 -8.92 -4.47 -2.05
C ILE A 209 -10.14 -4.46 -1.14
N ASN A 210 -10.54 -3.30 -0.62
CA ASN A 210 -11.66 -3.18 0.32
C ASN A 210 -12.99 -3.61 -0.31
N LYS A 211 -13.29 -3.20 -1.54
CA LYS A 211 -14.51 -3.60 -2.25
C LYS A 211 -14.60 -5.11 -2.47
N ASN A 212 -13.49 -5.77 -2.84
CA ASN A 212 -13.47 -7.22 -3.02
C ASN A 212 -13.66 -7.97 -1.69
N LEU A 213 -13.33 -7.35 -0.56
CA LEU A 213 -13.58 -7.88 0.79
C LEU A 213 -14.95 -7.48 1.34
N LYS A 214 -15.75 -6.72 0.58
CA LYS A 214 -17.06 -6.20 1.00
C LYS A 214 -16.97 -5.30 2.25
N MET A 215 -15.89 -4.54 2.36
CA MET A 215 -15.63 -3.56 3.42
C MET A 215 -16.02 -2.15 3.00
#